data_11e5c2e0ccb1beb7601f84af424c9bd7
#
_entry.id   11e5c2e0ccb1beb7601f84af424c9bd7
#
_cell.length_a   1.000
_cell.length_b   1.000
_cell.length_c   1.000
_cell.angle_alpha   90.00
_cell.angle_beta   90.00
_cell.angle_gamma   90.00
#
_symmetry.space_group_name_H-M   'P 1'
#
loop_
_entity.id
_entity.type
_entity.pdbx_description
1 polymer ?
#
loop_
_entity_poly.entity_id
_entity_poly.type
_entity_poly.pdbx_seq_one_letter_code
_entity_poly.pdbx_strand_id
1 'polypeptide(L)'
;HGCKGDDFCDGDKDAIGRIAEYEASVGVTAIAPATMTLPVEELEQILHTAAEYKKETKDCRKADFLGINMEGPFISPAKKGAQDARNILPCNVEICDRFLKASEGLVKFIGIAPEESEHAAEFIREVHERVNVSLAHTNADYDTAMEACRAGANHAVHLYNAMPAFTHRAPGVVGAVFDNKDVMAEIICDGIHIHPSVVRATFQMMGA
;
A
#
# COMPACT_ATOMS: atom_id res chain seq x y z
N HIS A 1 -2.84 8.13 -4.24
CA HIS A 1 -3.65 9.01 -3.37
C HIS A 1 -4.71 9.74 -4.17
N GLY A 2 -4.33 10.47 -5.23
CA GLY A 2 -5.29 11.27 -5.99
C GLY A 2 -4.74 11.79 -7.31
N CYS A 3 -5.56 12.55 -8.02
CA CYS A 3 -5.21 13.17 -9.30
C CYS A 3 -6.06 14.41 -9.56
N LYS A 4 -5.57 15.32 -10.41
CA LYS A 4 -6.29 16.53 -10.85
C LYS A 4 -6.76 17.47 -9.73
N GLY A 5 -6.14 17.41 -8.57
CA GLY A 5 -6.49 18.24 -7.41
C GLY A 5 -7.46 17.61 -6.42
N ASP A 6 -7.95 16.41 -6.71
CA ASP A 6 -8.71 15.59 -5.77
C ASP A 6 -7.78 14.57 -5.10
N ASP A 7 -7.97 14.32 -3.80
CA ASP A 7 -7.27 13.29 -3.04
C ASP A 7 -8.27 12.33 -2.40
N PHE A 8 -7.91 11.05 -2.33
CA PHE A 8 -8.74 10.05 -1.65
C PHE A 8 -8.92 10.38 -0.17
N CYS A 9 -7.90 10.98 0.43
CA CYS A 9 -7.92 11.41 1.82
C CYS A 9 -8.73 12.68 2.07
N ASP A 10 -9.31 13.32 1.06
CA ASP A 10 -10.30 14.40 1.27
C ASP A 10 -11.55 13.88 1.98
N GLY A 11 -11.78 12.56 2.00
CA GLY A 11 -12.92 11.95 2.65
C GLY A 11 -14.26 12.33 2.02
N ASP A 12 -14.25 12.63 0.71
CA ASP A 12 -15.40 13.09 -0.06
C ASP A 12 -15.74 12.09 -1.17
N LYS A 13 -17.01 11.66 -1.23
CA LYS A 13 -17.51 10.73 -2.26
C LYS A 13 -17.39 11.30 -3.68
N ASP A 14 -17.58 12.59 -3.83
CA ASP A 14 -17.48 13.24 -5.14
C ASP A 14 -16.03 13.29 -5.63
N ALA A 15 -15.07 13.51 -4.73
CA ALA A 15 -13.63 13.43 -5.04
C ALA A 15 -13.26 12.02 -5.52
N ILE A 16 -13.68 10.97 -4.81
CA ILE A 16 -13.46 9.57 -5.24
C ILE A 16 -14.07 9.35 -6.63
N GLY A 17 -15.26 9.88 -6.86
CA GLY A 17 -15.95 9.79 -8.16
C GLY A 17 -15.19 10.46 -9.30
N ARG A 18 -14.61 11.64 -9.08
CA ARG A 18 -13.81 12.37 -10.09
C ARG A 18 -12.48 11.68 -10.35
N ILE A 19 -11.82 11.15 -9.33
CA ILE A 19 -10.62 10.32 -9.48
C ILE A 19 -10.93 9.11 -10.38
N ALA A 20 -11.98 8.35 -10.08
CA ALA A 20 -12.36 7.17 -10.84
C ALA A 20 -12.75 7.49 -12.29
N GLU A 21 -13.37 8.63 -12.55
CA GLU A 21 -13.71 9.11 -13.89
C GLU A 21 -12.47 9.52 -14.68
N TYR A 22 -11.54 10.25 -14.05
CA TYR A 22 -10.28 10.63 -14.68
C TYR A 22 -9.45 9.40 -15.05
N GLU A 23 -9.29 8.46 -14.12
CA GLU A 23 -8.53 7.22 -14.34
C GLU A 23 -9.12 6.40 -15.50
N ALA A 24 -10.45 6.28 -15.57
CA ALA A 24 -11.12 5.64 -16.71
C ALA A 24 -10.83 6.38 -18.04
N SER A 25 -10.76 7.70 -18.03
CA SER A 25 -10.50 8.51 -19.22
C SER A 25 -9.12 8.29 -19.83
N VAL A 26 -8.15 7.81 -19.02
CA VAL A 26 -6.78 7.50 -19.44
C VAL A 26 -6.53 5.99 -19.59
N GLY A 27 -7.60 5.18 -19.55
CA GLY A 27 -7.56 3.75 -19.83
C GLY A 27 -7.36 2.85 -18.61
N VAL A 28 -7.42 3.39 -17.39
CA VAL A 28 -7.40 2.61 -16.16
C VAL A 28 -8.80 2.05 -15.91
N THR A 29 -8.92 0.74 -15.84
CA THR A 29 -10.23 0.07 -15.69
C THR A 29 -10.65 -0.15 -14.24
N ALA A 30 -9.69 -0.17 -13.32
CA ALA A 30 -9.94 -0.40 -11.90
C ALA A 30 -8.92 0.34 -11.02
N ILE A 31 -9.35 0.78 -9.85
CA ILE A 31 -8.51 1.50 -8.88
C ILE A 31 -8.62 0.89 -7.48
N ALA A 32 -7.52 0.97 -6.75
CA ALA A 32 -7.43 0.79 -5.30
C ALA A 32 -6.69 2.00 -4.71
N PRO A 33 -7.36 3.13 -4.47
CA PRO A 33 -6.71 4.33 -3.98
C PRO A 33 -5.94 4.09 -2.68
N ALA A 34 -4.81 4.77 -2.54
CA ALA A 34 -4.01 4.70 -1.32
C ALA A 34 -4.39 5.81 -0.34
N THR A 35 -4.35 5.50 0.97
CA THR A 35 -4.45 6.52 2.01
C THR A 35 -3.09 7.17 2.27
N MET A 36 -3.10 8.32 2.94
CA MET A 36 -1.93 8.87 3.63
C MET A 36 -1.89 8.37 5.09
N THR A 37 -0.76 8.59 5.77
CA THR A 37 -0.62 8.35 7.20
C THR A 37 -1.23 9.53 7.97
N LEU A 38 -2.46 9.37 8.43
CA LEU A 38 -3.28 10.35 9.13
C LEU A 38 -3.67 9.84 10.52
N PRO A 39 -4.26 10.67 11.40
CA PRO A 39 -4.84 10.21 12.66
C PRO A 39 -5.83 9.06 12.43
N VAL A 40 -5.86 8.11 13.37
CA VAL A 40 -6.67 6.88 13.24
C VAL A 40 -8.14 7.19 13.02
N GLU A 41 -8.69 8.16 13.75
CA GLU A 41 -10.10 8.56 13.66
C GLU A 41 -10.44 9.21 12.31
N GLU A 42 -9.50 9.95 11.74
CA GLU A 42 -9.64 10.54 10.41
C GLU A 42 -9.61 9.46 9.33
N LEU A 43 -8.69 8.50 9.45
CA LEU A 43 -8.65 7.33 8.55
C LEU A 43 -9.96 6.53 8.61
N GLU A 44 -10.52 6.28 9.79
CA GLU A 44 -11.82 5.61 9.92
C GLU A 44 -12.93 6.35 9.17
N GLN A 45 -12.96 7.67 9.26
CA GLN A 45 -13.96 8.47 8.56
C GLN A 45 -13.81 8.39 7.04
N ILE A 46 -12.57 8.47 6.53
CA ILE A 46 -12.26 8.30 5.10
C ILE A 46 -12.69 6.92 4.60
N LEU A 47 -12.36 5.88 5.37
CA LEU A 47 -12.70 4.49 5.05
C LEU A 47 -14.22 4.27 5.01
N HIS A 48 -14.95 4.86 5.96
CA HIS A 48 -16.41 4.82 6.00
C HIS A 48 -17.03 5.50 4.78
N THR A 49 -16.55 6.71 4.43
CA THR A 49 -17.00 7.44 3.23
C THR A 49 -16.76 6.62 1.96
N ALA A 50 -15.63 5.94 1.85
CA ALA A 50 -15.32 5.07 0.72
C ALA A 50 -16.25 3.85 0.65
N ALA A 51 -16.64 3.29 1.80
CA ALA A 51 -17.60 2.19 1.85
C ALA A 51 -18.99 2.65 1.38
N GLU A 52 -19.44 3.85 1.76
CA GLU A 52 -20.66 4.43 1.25
C GLU A 52 -20.60 4.69 -0.27
N TYR A 53 -19.48 5.28 -0.74
CA TYR A 53 -19.27 5.50 -2.18
C TYR A 53 -19.42 4.20 -2.99
N LYS A 54 -18.78 3.11 -2.55
CA LYS A 54 -18.86 1.81 -3.24
C LYS A 54 -20.28 1.27 -3.33
N LYS A 55 -21.12 1.47 -2.29
CA LYS A 55 -22.53 1.02 -2.28
C LYS A 55 -23.39 1.81 -3.24
N GLU A 56 -23.15 3.11 -3.33
CA GLU A 56 -24.00 4.04 -4.10
C GLU A 56 -23.61 4.08 -5.58
N THR A 57 -22.34 3.83 -5.92
CA THR A 57 -21.83 4.01 -7.28
C THR A 57 -22.00 2.76 -8.13
N LYS A 58 -22.71 2.91 -9.25
CA LYS A 58 -22.92 1.89 -10.30
C LYS A 58 -22.60 2.44 -11.70
N ASP A 59 -21.81 3.49 -11.81
CA ASP A 59 -21.50 4.15 -13.08
C ASP A 59 -20.39 3.40 -13.83
N CYS A 60 -20.75 2.72 -14.92
CA CYS A 60 -19.82 1.97 -15.78
C CYS A 60 -18.84 2.85 -16.59
N ARG A 61 -18.94 4.17 -16.52
CA ARG A 61 -18.01 5.11 -17.17
C ARG A 61 -16.81 5.46 -16.29
N LYS A 62 -16.78 4.96 -15.07
CA LYS A 62 -15.71 5.16 -14.09
C LYS A 62 -14.86 3.90 -13.95
N ALA A 63 -13.62 4.05 -13.56
CA ALA A 63 -12.78 2.93 -13.14
C ALA A 63 -13.44 2.21 -11.95
N ASP A 64 -13.45 0.89 -11.95
CA ASP A 64 -14.06 0.13 -10.85
C ASP A 64 -13.26 0.33 -9.56
N PHE A 65 -13.95 0.71 -8.50
CA PHE A 65 -13.37 0.86 -7.17
C PHE A 65 -13.26 -0.53 -6.52
N LEU A 66 -12.08 -1.17 -6.62
CA LEU A 66 -11.87 -2.54 -6.13
C LEU A 66 -11.70 -2.61 -4.62
N GLY A 67 -11.11 -1.59 -4.03
CA GLY A 67 -10.80 -1.55 -2.61
C GLY A 67 -9.87 -0.41 -2.28
N ILE A 68 -9.18 -0.50 -1.14
CA ILE A 68 -8.33 0.55 -0.59
C ILE A 68 -6.97 -0.07 -0.27
N ASN A 69 -5.90 0.66 -0.62
CA ASN A 69 -4.53 0.38 -0.21
C ASN A 69 -4.15 1.33 0.94
N MET A 70 -4.01 0.83 2.14
CA MET A 70 -3.59 1.65 3.28
C MET A 70 -2.08 1.82 3.28
N GLU A 71 -1.60 3.00 2.89
CA GLU A 71 -0.20 3.39 3.00
C GLU A 71 0.08 3.98 4.39
N GLY A 72 0.37 3.11 5.32
CA GLY A 72 0.48 3.42 6.74
C GLY A 72 -0.80 3.10 7.53
N PRO A 73 -0.80 3.37 8.83
CA PRO A 73 0.19 4.13 9.61
C PRO A 73 1.43 3.35 10.09
N PHE A 74 1.57 2.08 9.80
CA PHE A 74 2.60 1.18 10.35
C PHE A 74 3.92 1.21 9.56
N ILE A 75 4.37 2.40 9.16
CA ILE A 75 5.53 2.62 8.28
C ILE A 75 6.76 3.13 9.05
N SER A 76 7.93 3.15 8.38
CA SER A 76 9.17 3.63 8.98
C SER A 76 9.30 5.16 8.95
N PRO A 77 9.58 5.82 10.09
CA PRO A 77 9.94 7.24 10.09
C PRO A 77 11.15 7.55 9.20
N ALA A 78 12.09 6.61 9.08
CA ALA A 78 13.27 6.77 8.23
C ALA A 78 12.95 6.77 6.72
N LYS A 79 11.83 6.15 6.34
CA LYS A 79 11.37 6.02 4.95
C LYS A 79 10.00 6.66 4.69
N LYS A 80 9.54 7.51 5.59
CA LYS A 80 8.20 8.12 5.55
C LYS A 80 7.88 8.89 4.26
N GLY A 81 8.89 9.39 3.54
CA GLY A 81 8.65 10.25 2.37
C GLY A 81 7.82 11.47 2.73
N ALA A 82 6.69 11.67 2.06
CA ALA A 82 5.74 12.75 2.29
C ALA A 82 4.81 12.53 3.49
N GLN A 83 4.81 11.35 4.11
CA GLN A 83 3.94 11.00 5.24
C GLN A 83 4.26 11.82 6.50
N ASP A 84 3.26 12.11 7.33
CA ASP A 84 3.45 12.83 8.58
C ASP A 84 3.94 11.88 9.69
N ALA A 85 5.18 12.09 10.14
CA ALA A 85 5.80 11.24 11.16
C ALA A 85 5.04 11.23 12.51
N ARG A 86 4.21 12.24 12.78
CA ARG A 86 3.42 12.32 14.02
C ARG A 86 2.33 11.26 14.11
N ASN A 87 1.90 10.75 12.96
CA ASN A 87 0.83 9.77 12.84
C ASN A 87 1.34 8.34 12.59
N ILE A 88 2.67 8.15 12.54
CA ILE A 88 3.27 6.82 12.40
C ILE A 88 3.10 6.05 13.70
N LEU A 89 2.65 4.81 13.57
CA LEU A 89 2.39 3.90 14.69
C LEU A 89 3.13 2.58 14.49
N PRO A 90 3.49 1.87 15.56
CA PRO A 90 3.91 0.47 15.46
C PRO A 90 2.73 -0.41 15.03
N CYS A 91 3.02 -1.59 14.46
CA CYS A 91 2.00 -2.57 14.09
C CYS A 91 1.07 -2.87 15.28
N ASN A 92 -0.24 -2.77 15.03
CA ASN A 92 -1.26 -2.97 16.06
C ASN A 92 -2.51 -3.62 15.46
N VAL A 93 -2.86 -4.81 15.94
CA VAL A 93 -4.00 -5.62 15.45
C VAL A 93 -5.33 -4.91 15.70
N GLU A 94 -5.52 -4.31 16.87
CA GLU A 94 -6.77 -3.63 17.21
C GLU A 94 -7.04 -2.44 16.29
N ILE A 95 -6.00 -1.67 15.96
CA ILE A 95 -6.10 -0.56 14.99
C ILE A 95 -6.38 -1.09 13.58
N CYS A 96 -5.71 -2.16 13.16
CA CYS A 96 -6.01 -2.82 11.89
C CYS A 96 -7.48 -3.27 11.82
N ASP A 97 -8.00 -3.89 12.87
CA ASP A 97 -9.39 -4.33 12.95
C ASP A 97 -10.39 -3.16 12.87
N ARG A 98 -10.06 -2.02 13.49
CA ARG A 98 -10.85 -0.79 13.33
C ARG A 98 -10.94 -0.36 11.86
N PHE A 99 -9.84 -0.39 11.12
CA PHE A 99 -9.81 -0.03 9.71
C PHE A 99 -10.59 -1.02 8.83
N LEU A 100 -10.41 -2.32 9.05
CA LEU A 100 -11.17 -3.36 8.33
C LEU A 100 -12.68 -3.21 8.57
N LYS A 101 -13.08 -2.90 9.79
CA LYS A 101 -14.48 -2.66 10.14
C LYS A 101 -15.02 -1.37 9.53
N ALA A 102 -14.30 -0.25 9.64
CA ALA A 102 -14.73 1.04 9.11
C ALA A 102 -14.89 1.01 7.58
N SER A 103 -14.01 0.27 6.89
CA SER A 103 -14.06 0.09 5.44
C SER A 103 -15.08 -0.95 4.97
N GLU A 104 -15.75 -1.66 5.87
CA GLU A 104 -16.63 -2.80 5.55
C GLU A 104 -15.93 -3.85 4.67
N GLY A 105 -14.62 -4.09 4.91
CA GLY A 105 -13.80 -5.05 4.17
C GLY A 105 -13.29 -4.54 2.82
N LEU A 106 -13.38 -3.25 2.53
CA LEU A 106 -12.79 -2.65 1.32
C LEU A 106 -11.29 -2.43 1.43
N VAL A 107 -10.68 -2.38 2.61
CA VAL A 107 -9.22 -2.41 2.75
C VAL A 107 -8.71 -3.75 2.25
N LYS A 108 -7.93 -3.72 1.17
CA LYS A 108 -7.34 -4.90 0.52
C LYS A 108 -5.86 -5.07 0.83
N PHE A 109 -5.19 -3.97 1.10
CA PHE A 109 -3.77 -3.95 1.42
C PHE A 109 -3.53 -3.05 2.63
N ILE A 110 -2.59 -3.48 3.50
CA ILE A 110 -2.09 -2.66 4.61
C ILE A 110 -0.57 -2.64 4.58
N GLY A 111 0.00 -1.43 4.46
CA GLY A 111 1.43 -1.21 4.40
C GLY A 111 2.08 -1.25 5.78
N ILE A 112 3.19 -1.98 5.89
CA ILE A 112 3.99 -2.06 7.11
C ILE A 112 5.48 -1.90 6.84
N ALA A 113 6.21 -1.40 7.84
CA ALA A 113 7.66 -1.46 7.97
C ALA A 113 7.99 -2.46 9.09
N PRO A 114 8.37 -3.70 8.76
CA PRO A 114 8.51 -4.76 9.77
C PRO A 114 9.62 -4.47 10.78
N GLU A 115 10.64 -3.71 10.43
CA GLU A 115 11.73 -3.30 11.32
C GLU A 115 11.31 -2.34 12.43
N GLU A 116 10.17 -1.68 12.30
CA GLU A 116 9.68 -0.69 13.27
C GLU A 116 8.81 -1.30 14.39
N SER A 117 8.59 -2.61 14.34
CA SER A 117 7.76 -3.29 15.34
C SER A 117 8.40 -4.60 15.77
N GLU A 118 8.71 -4.73 17.06
CA GLU A 118 9.30 -5.94 17.65
C GLU A 118 8.42 -7.20 17.39
N HIS A 119 7.10 -7.00 17.26
CA HIS A 119 6.12 -8.06 17.03
C HIS A 119 5.51 -8.03 15.62
N ALA A 120 6.26 -7.54 14.62
CA ALA A 120 5.75 -7.45 13.25
C ALA A 120 5.35 -8.81 12.67
N ALA A 121 6.11 -9.86 12.94
CA ALA A 121 5.80 -11.20 12.43
C ALA A 121 4.51 -11.78 13.06
N GLU A 122 4.27 -11.53 14.36
CA GLU A 122 3.03 -11.91 15.02
C GLU A 122 1.84 -11.14 14.44
N PHE A 123 1.97 -9.84 14.28
CA PHE A 123 0.95 -9.01 13.62
C PHE A 123 0.60 -9.56 12.24
N ILE A 124 1.61 -9.83 11.39
CA ILE A 124 1.39 -10.35 10.04
C ILE A 124 0.61 -11.68 10.10
N ARG A 125 1.04 -12.65 10.94
CA ARG A 125 0.35 -13.95 11.07
C ARG A 125 -1.11 -13.82 11.50
N GLU A 126 -1.44 -12.79 12.26
CA GLU A 126 -2.80 -12.58 12.75
C GLU A 126 -3.72 -11.94 11.70
N VAL A 127 -3.18 -11.07 10.83
CA VAL A 127 -4.01 -10.28 9.90
C VAL A 127 -3.99 -10.78 8.45
N HIS A 128 -2.99 -11.56 8.01
CA HIS A 128 -2.74 -11.86 6.59
C HIS A 128 -3.87 -12.64 5.89
N GLU A 129 -4.70 -13.38 6.61
CA GLU A 129 -5.87 -14.06 6.03
C GLU A 129 -7.05 -13.11 5.77
N ARG A 130 -7.03 -11.91 6.34
CA ARG A 130 -8.10 -10.91 6.26
C ARG A 130 -7.76 -9.73 5.36
N VAL A 131 -6.48 -9.45 5.21
CA VAL A 131 -5.96 -8.33 4.41
C VAL A 131 -4.56 -8.69 3.88
N ASN A 132 -4.24 -8.30 2.65
CA ASN A 132 -2.87 -8.46 2.15
C ASN A 132 -1.93 -7.53 2.91
N VAL A 133 -0.86 -8.08 3.44
CA VAL A 133 0.16 -7.29 4.14
C VAL A 133 1.26 -6.91 3.17
N SER A 134 1.52 -5.61 3.06
CA SER A 134 2.45 -5.02 2.12
C SER A 134 3.72 -4.53 2.81
N LEU A 135 4.88 -4.84 2.27
CA LEU A 135 6.12 -4.15 2.61
C LEU A 135 6.07 -2.74 1.98
N ALA A 136 6.03 -1.70 2.81
CA ALA A 136 5.80 -0.33 2.38
C ALA A 136 6.57 0.66 3.25
N HIS A 137 7.20 1.70 2.64
CA HIS A 137 7.91 2.73 3.40
C HIS A 137 8.79 2.14 4.52
N THR A 138 9.62 1.19 4.17
CA THR A 138 10.40 0.37 5.10
C THR A 138 11.89 0.51 4.85
N ASN A 139 12.68 0.49 5.91
CA ASN A 139 14.13 0.42 5.88
C ASN A 139 14.64 -0.98 6.24
N ALA A 140 13.78 -2.00 6.14
CA ALA A 140 14.12 -3.38 6.45
C ALA A 140 15.30 -3.86 5.61
N ASP A 141 16.19 -4.62 6.22
CA ASP A 141 17.19 -5.40 5.51
C ASP A 141 16.55 -6.65 4.85
N TYR A 142 17.38 -7.43 4.18
CA TYR A 142 16.92 -8.64 3.48
C TYR A 142 16.32 -9.67 4.45
N ASP A 143 16.97 -9.91 5.57
CA ASP A 143 16.56 -10.96 6.52
C ASP A 143 15.23 -10.60 7.19
N THR A 144 15.08 -9.36 7.61
CA THR A 144 13.82 -8.81 8.18
C THR A 144 12.67 -8.88 7.17
N ALA A 145 12.91 -8.49 5.91
CA ALA A 145 11.91 -8.57 4.85
C ALA A 145 11.52 -10.04 4.55
N MET A 146 12.48 -10.95 4.51
CA MET A 146 12.21 -12.39 4.33
C MET A 146 11.44 -13.00 5.51
N GLU A 147 11.70 -12.55 6.73
CA GLU A 147 10.91 -12.97 7.89
C GLU A 147 9.45 -12.51 7.78
N ALA A 148 9.23 -11.27 7.39
CA ALA A 148 7.88 -10.74 7.14
C ALA A 148 7.16 -11.56 6.04
N CYS A 149 7.84 -11.89 4.94
CA CYS A 149 7.27 -12.73 3.88
C CYS A 149 6.91 -14.14 4.40
N ARG A 150 7.78 -14.77 5.19
CA ARG A 150 7.50 -16.08 5.81
C ARG A 150 6.33 -16.02 6.80
N ALA A 151 6.10 -14.87 7.42
CA ALA A 151 4.98 -14.65 8.32
C ALA A 151 3.65 -14.44 7.58
N GLY A 152 3.67 -14.15 6.26
CA GLY A 152 2.47 -13.98 5.43
C GLY A 152 2.38 -12.64 4.68
N ALA A 153 3.39 -11.76 4.75
CA ALA A 153 3.44 -10.59 3.88
C ALA A 153 3.61 -11.05 2.42
N ASN A 154 2.67 -10.64 1.56
CA ASN A 154 2.54 -11.16 0.21
C ASN A 154 2.55 -10.07 -0.87
N HIS A 155 2.88 -8.85 -0.48
CA HIS A 155 2.85 -7.69 -1.36
C HIS A 155 3.97 -6.69 -1.04
N ALA A 156 4.41 -5.91 -2.03
CA ALA A 156 5.35 -4.80 -1.87
C ALA A 156 4.84 -3.59 -2.65
N VAL A 157 4.63 -2.47 -1.97
CA VAL A 157 4.13 -1.22 -2.55
C VAL A 157 5.27 -0.48 -3.25
N HIS A 158 5.02 0.08 -4.43
CA HIS A 158 5.94 0.91 -5.21
C HIS A 158 7.42 0.52 -5.07
N LEU A 159 7.73 -0.75 -5.41
CA LEU A 159 9.05 -1.36 -5.26
C LEU A 159 10.19 -0.39 -5.64
N TYR A 160 11.27 -0.36 -4.88
CA TYR A 160 12.40 0.58 -4.86
C TYR A 160 12.14 1.91 -4.16
N ASN A 161 10.92 2.46 -4.23
CA ASN A 161 10.60 3.76 -3.67
C ASN A 161 10.35 3.63 -2.16
N ALA A 162 10.90 4.56 -1.38
CA ALA A 162 10.85 4.52 0.08
C ALA A 162 11.36 3.19 0.69
N MET A 163 12.36 2.57 0.06
CA MET A 163 13.05 1.34 0.46
C MET A 163 14.56 1.54 0.47
N PRO A 164 15.36 0.65 1.10
CA PRO A 164 16.80 0.61 0.92
C PRO A 164 17.18 0.37 -0.55
N ALA A 165 18.33 0.88 -0.97
CA ALA A 165 18.84 0.62 -2.31
C ALA A 165 19.19 -0.88 -2.48
N PHE A 166 18.82 -1.45 -3.62
CA PHE A 166 19.23 -2.81 -4.01
C PHE A 166 20.71 -2.81 -4.39
N THR A 167 21.57 -3.41 -3.56
CA THR A 167 23.00 -3.48 -3.80
C THR A 167 23.51 -4.92 -3.76
N HIS A 168 24.69 -5.17 -4.33
CA HIS A 168 25.27 -6.51 -4.43
C HIS A 168 25.65 -7.17 -3.07
N ARG A 169 25.67 -6.43 -1.97
CA ARG A 169 25.97 -6.94 -0.62
C ARG A 169 24.83 -6.69 0.38
N ALA A 170 23.92 -5.80 0.06
CA ALA A 170 22.75 -5.49 0.86
C ALA A 170 21.54 -5.39 -0.08
N PRO A 171 20.91 -6.52 -0.41
CA PRO A 171 19.82 -6.54 -1.39
C PRO A 171 18.51 -5.95 -0.82
N GLY A 172 18.38 -5.86 0.50
CA GLY A 172 17.25 -5.25 1.18
C GLY A 172 15.90 -5.89 0.80
N VAL A 173 14.85 -5.09 0.94
CA VAL A 173 13.47 -5.50 0.59
C VAL A 173 13.35 -5.95 -0.86
N VAL A 174 14.00 -5.24 -1.79
CA VAL A 174 13.94 -5.58 -3.22
C VAL A 174 14.47 -6.98 -3.50
N GLY A 175 15.59 -7.35 -2.86
CA GLY A 175 16.14 -8.70 -2.99
C GLY A 175 15.22 -9.75 -2.39
N ALA A 176 14.63 -9.50 -1.23
CA ALA A 176 13.68 -10.42 -0.60
C ALA A 176 12.44 -10.64 -1.48
N VAL A 177 11.93 -9.59 -2.13
CA VAL A 177 10.80 -9.67 -3.07
C VAL A 177 11.18 -10.50 -4.31
N PHE A 178 12.39 -10.34 -4.87
CA PHE A 178 12.84 -11.11 -6.02
C PHE A 178 13.01 -12.60 -5.71
N ASP A 179 13.43 -12.94 -4.51
CA ASP A 179 13.63 -14.32 -4.08
C ASP A 179 12.35 -15.02 -3.63
N ASN A 180 11.23 -14.29 -3.51
CA ASN A 180 9.96 -14.82 -3.04
C ASN A 180 8.87 -14.71 -4.12
N LYS A 181 8.52 -15.84 -4.74
CA LYS A 181 7.53 -15.91 -5.83
C LYS A 181 6.09 -15.68 -5.39
N ASP A 182 5.81 -15.76 -4.11
CA ASP A 182 4.47 -15.55 -3.55
C ASP A 182 4.19 -14.08 -3.22
N VAL A 183 5.20 -13.20 -3.41
CA VAL A 183 5.07 -11.77 -3.20
C VAL A 183 4.81 -11.06 -4.53
N MET A 184 3.69 -10.35 -4.62
CA MET A 184 3.39 -9.42 -5.70
C MET A 184 4.03 -8.06 -5.43
N ALA A 185 4.48 -7.37 -6.47
CA ALA A 185 5.08 -6.04 -6.34
C ALA A 185 4.39 -5.03 -7.25
N GLU A 186 4.08 -3.87 -6.70
CA GLU A 186 3.71 -2.70 -7.48
C GLU A 186 4.97 -1.96 -7.95
N ILE A 187 4.94 -1.42 -9.17
CA ILE A 187 5.99 -0.51 -9.66
C ILE A 187 5.38 0.72 -10.32
N ILE A 188 6.04 1.86 -10.16
CA ILE A 188 5.62 3.12 -10.80
C ILE A 188 6.32 3.23 -12.15
N CYS A 189 5.58 3.02 -13.24
CA CYS A 189 6.11 2.98 -14.61
C CYS A 189 5.99 4.31 -15.36
N ASP A 190 6.01 5.44 -14.67
CA ASP A 190 5.86 6.79 -15.26
C ASP A 190 7.12 7.32 -15.96
N GLY A 191 8.23 6.59 -15.89
CA GLY A 191 9.53 6.97 -16.44
C GLY A 191 10.27 8.04 -15.63
N ILE A 192 9.76 8.43 -14.46
CA ILE A 192 10.34 9.41 -13.54
C ILE A 192 10.84 8.73 -12.28
N HIS A 193 9.97 7.95 -11.60
CA HIS A 193 10.29 7.28 -10.33
C HIS A 193 11.27 6.13 -10.50
N ILE A 194 11.18 5.41 -11.62
CA ILE A 194 12.03 4.25 -11.90
C ILE A 194 12.61 4.37 -13.30
N HIS A 195 13.94 4.21 -13.41
CA HIS A 195 14.60 4.22 -14.70
C HIS A 195 14.11 3.05 -15.59
N PRO A 196 13.86 3.25 -16.90
CA PRO A 196 13.31 2.21 -17.79
C PRO A 196 14.10 0.90 -17.81
N SER A 197 15.42 0.93 -17.62
CA SER A 197 16.23 -0.29 -17.54
C SER A 197 15.91 -1.11 -16.27
N VAL A 198 15.61 -0.44 -15.15
CA VAL A 198 15.23 -1.09 -13.89
C VAL A 198 13.84 -1.70 -14.04
N VAL A 199 12.89 -0.99 -14.66
CA VAL A 199 11.56 -1.55 -14.98
C VAL A 199 11.71 -2.84 -15.78
N ARG A 200 12.51 -2.85 -16.87
CA ARG A 200 12.74 -4.06 -17.66
C ARG A 200 13.37 -5.20 -16.85
N ALA A 201 14.35 -4.88 -15.99
CA ALA A 201 14.98 -5.87 -15.14
C ALA A 201 13.97 -6.48 -14.14
N THR A 202 13.10 -5.66 -13.56
CA THR A 202 12.05 -6.13 -12.64
C THR A 202 11.11 -7.13 -13.31
N PHE A 203 10.62 -6.82 -14.51
CA PHE A 203 9.79 -7.76 -15.28
C PHE A 203 10.53 -9.06 -15.66
N GLN A 204 11.83 -8.99 -15.90
CA GLN A 204 12.64 -10.20 -16.15
C GLN A 204 12.80 -11.07 -14.89
N MET A 205 12.90 -10.45 -13.71
CA MET A 205 13.08 -11.16 -12.44
C MET A 205 11.77 -11.73 -11.91
N MET A 206 10.66 -11.01 -12.03
CA MET A 206 9.39 -11.35 -11.41
C MET A 206 8.35 -11.92 -12.38
N GLY A 207 8.49 -11.66 -13.67
CA GLY A 207 7.44 -11.91 -14.65
C GLY A 207 6.47 -10.72 -14.76
N ALA A 208 5.31 -10.96 -15.35
CA ALA A 208 4.25 -9.97 -15.55
C ALA A 208 2.96 -10.41 -14.86
#